data_550bfb21db0031d712cf6f337752e775
#
_entry.id   550bfb21db0031d712cf6f337752e775
#
_cell.length_a   1.000
_cell.length_b   1.000
_cell.length_c   1.000
_cell.angle_alpha   90.00
_cell.angle_beta   90.00
_cell.angle_gamma   90.00
#
_symmetry.space_group_name_H-M   'P 1'
#
loop_
_entity.id
_entity.type
_entity.pdbx_description
1 polymer ?
#
loop_
_entity_poly.entity_id
_entity_poly.type
_entity_poly.pdbx_seq_one_letter_code
_entity_poly.pdbx_strand_id
1 'polypeptide(L)'
;MVRKQKGFTIIELVVVIVILGILAAVAFPRFINLTTDARIAAVNGTAGGLRSAVAVVLARYHATGDFTAGGTPVTMTDGTTVAVSTGAAGGFPTGVVGGIGNAMNGCVAGAGACGGLTAVFGATSTFQPSGGSATCEARYVAATGAVTTDVSAC
;
A
#
# COMPACT_ATOMS: atom_id res chain seq x y z
N MET A 1 -51.36 11.63 28.94
CA MET A 1 -50.61 12.92 29.02
C MET A 1 -49.87 13.13 27.70
N VAL A 2 -50.32 14.10 26.89
CA VAL A 2 -49.64 14.44 25.62
C VAL A 2 -48.48 15.38 25.94
N ARG A 3 -47.22 14.92 25.76
CA ARG A 3 -46.03 15.78 25.90
C ARG A 3 -46.07 16.80 24.77
N LYS A 4 -46.11 18.09 25.09
CA LYS A 4 -45.92 19.19 24.14
C LYS A 4 -44.47 19.11 23.63
N GLN A 5 -44.30 18.76 22.36
CA GLN A 5 -43.01 18.86 21.69
C GLN A 5 -42.76 20.35 21.38
N LYS A 6 -41.62 20.86 21.85
CA LYS A 6 -41.13 22.20 21.48
C LYS A 6 -40.45 22.07 20.13
N GLY A 7 -40.92 22.80 19.11
CA GLY A 7 -40.27 22.87 17.81
C GLY A 7 -39.07 23.84 17.82
N PHE A 8 -38.12 23.65 16.94
CA PHE A 8 -37.02 24.57 16.68
C PHE A 8 -37.53 25.87 16.06
N THR A 9 -36.93 26.98 16.43
CA THR A 9 -37.23 28.28 15.77
C THR A 9 -36.39 28.41 14.49
N ILE A 10 -36.89 29.14 13.51
CA ILE A 10 -36.20 29.39 12.25
C ILE A 10 -34.86 30.11 12.51
N ILE A 11 -34.84 31.00 13.50
CA ILE A 11 -33.61 31.77 13.83
C ILE A 11 -32.50 30.87 14.43
N GLU A 12 -32.86 29.87 15.24
CA GLU A 12 -31.91 28.90 15.76
C GLU A 12 -31.29 28.09 14.63
N LEU A 13 -32.08 27.69 13.63
CA LEU A 13 -31.55 26.97 12.47
C LEU A 13 -30.63 27.86 11.64
N VAL A 14 -31.02 29.10 11.34
CA VAL A 14 -30.26 30.04 10.51
C VAL A 14 -28.91 30.37 11.17
N VAL A 15 -28.87 30.65 12.48
CA VAL A 15 -27.64 30.94 13.20
C VAL A 15 -26.68 29.75 13.15
N VAL A 16 -27.17 28.53 13.31
CA VAL A 16 -26.35 27.31 13.26
C VAL A 16 -25.72 27.12 11.88
N ILE A 17 -26.48 27.25 10.79
CA ILE A 17 -25.95 27.07 9.43
C ILE A 17 -24.95 28.17 9.06
N VAL A 18 -25.12 29.40 9.53
CA VAL A 18 -24.16 30.50 9.31
C VAL A 18 -22.83 30.19 10.03
N ILE A 19 -22.90 29.78 11.31
CA ILE A 19 -21.68 29.42 12.07
C ILE A 19 -20.98 28.22 11.42
N LEU A 20 -21.70 27.19 11.03
CA LEU A 20 -21.14 26.03 10.33
C LEU A 20 -20.51 26.41 8.99
N GLY A 21 -21.12 27.34 8.23
CA GLY A 21 -20.58 27.86 6.98
C GLY A 21 -19.23 28.56 7.16
N ILE A 22 -19.12 29.41 8.19
CA ILE A 22 -17.84 30.08 8.50
C ILE A 22 -16.77 29.08 8.93
N LEU A 23 -17.11 28.13 9.79
CA LEU A 23 -16.17 27.10 10.23
C LEU A 23 -15.74 26.19 9.05
N ALA A 24 -16.64 25.81 8.17
CA ALA A 24 -16.34 25.02 6.99
C ALA A 24 -15.39 25.76 6.04
N ALA A 25 -15.56 27.05 5.82
CA ALA A 25 -14.69 27.85 4.96
C ALA A 25 -13.21 27.85 5.42
N VAL A 26 -12.97 27.78 6.73
CA VAL A 26 -11.62 27.74 7.29
C VAL A 26 -11.05 26.32 7.35
N ALA A 27 -11.90 25.32 7.58
CA ALA A 27 -11.48 23.94 7.75
C ALA A 27 -11.18 23.25 6.41
N PHE A 28 -11.95 23.54 5.36
CA PHE A 28 -11.88 22.84 4.07
C PHE A 28 -10.47 22.85 3.42
N PRO A 29 -9.71 23.96 3.35
CA PRO A 29 -8.37 23.95 2.76
C PRO A 29 -7.37 23.04 3.48
N ARG A 30 -7.53 22.80 4.78
CA ARG A 30 -6.62 21.96 5.57
C ARG A 30 -6.79 20.47 5.29
N PHE A 31 -8.00 20.03 4.88
CA PHE A 31 -8.26 18.62 4.57
C PHE A 31 -7.67 18.17 3.22
N ILE A 32 -7.48 19.08 2.27
CA ILE A 32 -6.89 18.77 0.96
C ILE A 32 -5.42 18.33 1.14
N ASN A 33 -4.66 19.06 1.95
CA ASN A 33 -3.26 18.72 2.22
C ASN A 33 -3.11 17.40 2.99
N LEU A 34 -4.05 17.09 3.88
CA LEU A 34 -4.04 15.84 4.65
C LEU A 34 -4.18 14.60 3.75
N THR A 35 -4.90 14.69 2.64
CA THR A 35 -5.03 13.58 1.68
C THR A 35 -3.70 13.29 0.98
N THR A 36 -2.96 14.30 0.58
CA THR A 36 -1.62 14.18 0.01
C THR A 36 -0.65 13.56 1.02
N ASP A 37 -0.61 14.11 2.24
CA ASP A 37 0.25 13.59 3.30
C ASP A 37 -0.05 12.12 3.63
N ALA A 38 -1.34 11.74 3.65
CA ALA A 38 -1.76 10.37 3.86
C ALA A 38 -1.28 9.42 2.74
N ARG A 39 -1.32 9.86 1.47
CA ARG A 39 -0.81 9.08 0.34
C ARG A 39 0.71 8.92 0.41
N ILE A 40 1.45 9.99 0.71
CA ILE A 40 2.91 9.95 0.91
C ILE A 40 3.26 8.97 2.02
N ALA A 41 2.55 9.02 3.15
CA ALA A 41 2.75 8.10 4.26
C ALA A 41 2.46 6.64 3.85
N ALA A 42 1.41 6.40 3.06
CA ALA A 42 1.07 5.08 2.54
C ALA A 42 2.16 4.52 1.61
N VAL A 43 2.69 5.35 0.68
CA VAL A 43 3.79 4.97 -0.21
C VAL A 43 5.05 4.61 0.58
N ASN A 44 5.43 5.45 1.53
CA ASN A 44 6.61 5.22 2.37
C ASN A 44 6.46 3.98 3.27
N GLY A 45 5.29 3.77 3.85
CA GLY A 45 4.96 2.58 4.62
C GLY A 45 5.04 1.31 3.78
N THR A 46 4.48 1.35 2.56
CA THR A 46 4.57 0.25 1.59
C THR A 46 6.01 -0.07 1.22
N ALA A 47 6.83 0.95 0.96
CA ALA A 47 8.25 0.74 0.67
C ALA A 47 9.00 0.12 1.86
N GLY A 48 8.67 0.49 3.08
CA GLY A 48 9.18 -0.15 4.30
C GLY A 48 8.80 -1.63 4.37
N GLY A 49 7.51 -1.93 4.13
CA GLY A 49 7.00 -3.30 4.06
C GLY A 49 7.69 -4.15 2.98
N LEU A 50 7.85 -3.59 1.76
CA LEU A 50 8.56 -4.24 0.65
C LEU A 50 10.00 -4.59 1.03
N ARG A 51 10.75 -3.65 1.60
CA ARG A 51 12.16 -3.90 2.03
C ARG A 51 12.22 -5.00 3.08
N SER A 52 11.31 -4.99 4.04
CA SER A 52 11.23 -6.02 5.07
C SER A 52 10.88 -7.39 4.48
N ALA A 53 9.87 -7.47 3.60
CA ALA A 53 9.47 -8.71 2.94
C ALA A 53 10.62 -9.30 2.10
N VAL A 54 11.29 -8.48 1.30
CA VAL A 54 12.46 -8.89 0.50
C VAL A 54 13.56 -9.44 1.38
N ALA A 55 13.89 -8.75 2.49
CA ALA A 55 14.94 -9.20 3.42
C ALA A 55 14.61 -10.54 4.07
N VAL A 56 13.35 -10.76 4.47
CA VAL A 56 12.92 -12.04 5.09
C VAL A 56 12.97 -13.18 4.07
N VAL A 57 12.47 -12.96 2.84
CA VAL A 57 12.52 -13.97 1.78
C VAL A 57 13.96 -14.32 1.42
N LEU A 58 14.84 -13.31 1.27
CA LEU A 58 16.24 -13.49 0.97
C LEU A 58 16.97 -14.29 2.08
N ALA A 59 16.71 -13.94 3.34
CA ALA A 59 17.27 -14.67 4.47
C ALA A 59 16.81 -16.14 4.47
N ARG A 60 15.54 -16.40 4.18
CA ARG A 60 14.99 -17.75 4.08
C ARG A 60 15.60 -18.52 2.91
N TYR A 61 15.76 -17.89 1.75
CA TYR A 61 16.41 -18.47 0.58
C TYR A 61 17.85 -18.93 0.89
N HIS A 62 18.64 -18.08 1.54
CA HIS A 62 20.00 -18.45 1.93
C HIS A 62 20.05 -19.53 3.03
N ALA A 63 19.05 -19.54 3.93
CA ALA A 63 18.97 -20.56 4.98
C ALA A 63 18.62 -21.95 4.44
N THR A 64 17.92 -22.07 3.32
CA THR A 64 17.62 -23.37 2.69
C THR A 64 18.82 -23.97 1.97
N GLY A 65 19.76 -23.14 1.51
CA GLY A 65 20.95 -23.57 0.78
C GLY A 65 20.68 -24.18 -0.61
N ASP A 66 19.43 -24.11 -1.09
CA ASP A 66 19.04 -24.62 -2.40
C ASP A 66 19.09 -23.52 -3.45
N PHE A 67 20.21 -23.45 -4.17
CA PHE A 67 20.48 -22.46 -5.22
C PHE A 67 20.27 -23.02 -6.63
N THR A 68 19.55 -24.13 -6.78
CA THR A 68 19.40 -24.80 -8.07
C THR A 68 18.73 -23.92 -9.13
N ALA A 69 19.23 -24.02 -10.34
CA ALA A 69 18.64 -23.37 -11.50
C ALA A 69 17.29 -24.01 -11.83
N GLY A 70 16.20 -23.34 -11.51
CA GLY A 70 14.84 -23.85 -11.70
C GLY A 70 13.84 -23.24 -10.71
N GLY A 71 14.35 -22.50 -9.72
CA GLY A 71 13.55 -21.68 -8.81
C GLY A 71 12.62 -22.49 -7.93
N THR A 72 13.18 -23.25 -7.00
CA THR A 72 12.35 -23.78 -5.91
C THR A 72 11.76 -22.61 -5.15
N PRO A 73 10.42 -22.47 -5.10
CA PRO A 73 9.83 -21.37 -4.34
C PRO A 73 10.19 -21.51 -2.86
N VAL A 74 10.47 -20.38 -2.23
CA VAL A 74 10.76 -20.35 -0.80
C VAL A 74 9.45 -20.53 -0.03
N THR A 75 9.38 -21.57 0.80
CA THR A 75 8.24 -21.78 1.69
C THR A 75 8.47 -21.02 3.00
N MET A 76 7.55 -20.11 3.30
CA MET A 76 7.54 -19.34 4.53
C MET A 76 6.98 -20.17 5.70
N THR A 77 7.13 -19.69 6.94
CA THR A 77 6.69 -20.41 8.14
C THR A 77 5.17 -20.55 8.25
N ASP A 78 4.42 -19.70 7.56
CA ASP A 78 2.96 -19.74 7.45
C ASP A 78 2.45 -20.68 6.33
N GLY A 79 3.36 -21.36 5.65
CA GLY A 79 3.06 -22.23 4.51
C GLY A 79 2.95 -21.52 3.16
N THR A 80 3.04 -20.20 3.13
CA THR A 80 3.02 -19.43 1.89
C THR A 80 4.27 -19.70 1.07
N THR A 81 4.13 -19.92 -0.23
CA THR A 81 5.25 -20.11 -1.15
C THR A 81 5.52 -18.80 -1.91
N VAL A 82 6.77 -18.39 -1.96
CA VAL A 82 7.24 -17.18 -2.65
C VAL A 82 8.15 -17.58 -3.79
N ALA A 83 7.76 -17.28 -5.02
CA ALA A 83 8.61 -17.47 -6.19
C ALA A 83 9.79 -16.49 -6.16
N VAL A 84 11.00 -16.98 -6.27
CA VAL A 84 12.25 -16.20 -6.18
C VAL A 84 13.10 -16.34 -7.42
N SER A 85 14.00 -15.39 -7.65
CA SER A 85 15.08 -15.50 -8.64
C SER A 85 16.10 -16.57 -8.22
N THR A 86 16.73 -17.21 -9.21
CA THR A 86 17.62 -18.36 -9.01
C THR A 86 19.10 -17.99 -9.04
N GLY A 87 19.95 -18.88 -8.52
CA GLY A 87 21.41 -18.75 -8.52
C GLY A 87 21.97 -18.13 -7.23
N ALA A 88 23.29 -18.16 -7.07
CA ALA A 88 23.98 -17.69 -5.87
C ALA A 88 23.74 -16.20 -5.55
N ALA A 89 23.46 -15.38 -6.57
CA ALA A 89 23.04 -13.98 -6.42
C ALA A 89 21.53 -13.80 -6.45
N GLY A 90 20.75 -14.90 -6.43
CA GLY A 90 19.30 -14.93 -6.46
C GLY A 90 18.66 -14.76 -5.07
N GLY A 91 17.41 -15.22 -4.97
CA GLY A 91 16.64 -15.17 -3.73
C GLY A 91 15.75 -13.96 -3.61
N PHE A 92 15.76 -13.05 -4.58
CA PHE A 92 14.82 -11.94 -4.62
C PHE A 92 13.45 -12.44 -5.10
N PRO A 93 12.35 -12.02 -4.45
CA PRO A 93 11.01 -12.32 -4.94
C PRO A 93 10.84 -11.91 -6.40
N THR A 94 10.27 -12.78 -7.22
CA THR A 94 9.98 -12.42 -8.61
C THR A 94 8.89 -11.34 -8.68
N GLY A 95 8.87 -10.56 -9.76
CA GLY A 95 7.90 -9.49 -9.97
C GLY A 95 6.50 -9.95 -10.36
N VAL A 96 6.02 -11.04 -9.80
CA VAL A 96 4.68 -11.61 -10.03
C VAL A 96 3.92 -11.72 -8.72
N VAL A 97 2.61 -11.98 -8.80
CA VAL A 97 1.77 -12.17 -7.61
C VAL A 97 2.33 -13.28 -6.71
N GLY A 98 2.72 -14.42 -7.29
CA GLY A 98 3.32 -15.54 -6.56
C GLY A 98 4.75 -15.27 -6.01
N GLY A 99 5.37 -14.16 -6.42
CA GLY A 99 6.65 -13.67 -5.89
C GLY A 99 6.46 -12.57 -4.86
N ILE A 100 6.67 -11.32 -5.28
CA ILE A 100 6.57 -10.18 -4.36
C ILE A 100 5.16 -10.00 -3.80
N GLY A 101 4.11 -10.37 -4.54
CA GLY A 101 2.73 -10.33 -4.05
C GLY A 101 2.52 -11.27 -2.85
N ASN A 102 2.99 -12.51 -2.93
CA ASN A 102 2.92 -13.46 -1.80
C ASN A 102 3.81 -13.02 -0.63
N ALA A 103 4.98 -12.44 -0.92
CA ALA A 103 5.88 -11.94 0.12
C ALA A 103 5.28 -10.79 0.94
N MET A 104 4.37 -10.01 0.34
CA MET A 104 3.73 -8.86 0.98
C MET A 104 2.50 -9.23 1.82
N ASN A 105 2.04 -10.48 1.82
CA ASN A 105 0.83 -10.91 2.55
C ASN A 105 -0.36 -9.97 2.37
N GLY A 106 -1.24 -10.25 1.44
CA GLY A 106 -2.45 -9.43 1.21
C GLY A 106 -2.66 -9.02 -0.24
N CYS A 107 -1.81 -9.50 -1.16
CA CYS A 107 -2.05 -9.37 -2.58
C CYS A 107 -2.90 -10.53 -3.10
N VAL A 108 -3.97 -10.22 -3.82
CA VAL A 108 -4.88 -11.21 -4.39
C VAL A 108 -4.49 -11.47 -5.84
N ALA A 109 -4.31 -12.75 -6.18
CA ALA A 109 -4.01 -13.17 -7.54
C ALA A 109 -5.08 -12.69 -8.52
N GLY A 110 -4.67 -11.98 -9.57
CA GLY A 110 -5.55 -11.49 -10.64
C GLY A 110 -6.30 -10.19 -10.35
N ALA A 111 -6.30 -9.66 -9.13
CA ALA A 111 -7.06 -8.46 -8.79
C ALA A 111 -6.23 -7.16 -8.81
N GLY A 112 -4.91 -7.24 -8.93
CA GLY A 112 -4.05 -6.04 -8.84
C GLY A 112 -4.20 -5.27 -7.53
N ALA A 113 -4.71 -5.91 -6.48
CA ALA A 113 -4.97 -5.29 -5.18
C ALA A 113 -4.08 -5.92 -4.11
N CYS A 114 -3.38 -5.08 -3.37
CA CYS A 114 -2.49 -5.47 -2.28
C CYS A 114 -2.76 -4.60 -1.05
N GLY A 115 -3.53 -5.10 -0.07
CA GLY A 115 -3.74 -4.39 1.20
C GLY A 115 -4.31 -2.97 1.04
N GLY A 116 -5.24 -2.76 0.08
CA GLY A 116 -5.82 -1.44 -0.21
C GLY A 116 -5.01 -0.60 -1.21
N LEU A 117 -3.93 -1.15 -1.75
CA LEU A 117 -3.12 -0.54 -2.82
C LEU A 117 -3.47 -1.19 -4.15
N THR A 118 -3.38 -0.39 -5.24
CA THR A 118 -3.37 -0.93 -6.60
C THR A 118 -1.96 -1.40 -6.92
N ALA A 119 -1.79 -2.66 -7.32
CA ALA A 119 -0.50 -3.23 -7.66
C ALA A 119 -0.44 -3.65 -9.12
N VAL A 120 0.67 -3.33 -9.79
CA VAL A 120 1.00 -3.82 -11.12
C VAL A 120 2.28 -4.63 -11.01
N PHE A 121 2.23 -5.89 -11.45
CA PHE A 121 3.35 -6.83 -11.35
C PHE A 121 4.12 -6.92 -12.66
N GLY A 122 5.46 -6.95 -12.57
CA GLY A 122 6.36 -7.00 -13.72
C GLY A 122 7.82 -7.00 -13.30
N ALA A 123 8.75 -6.81 -14.23
CA ALA A 123 10.18 -6.64 -13.92
C ALA A 123 10.42 -5.53 -12.88
N THR A 124 9.61 -4.48 -12.97
CA THR A 124 9.40 -3.48 -11.91
C THR A 124 7.95 -3.56 -11.50
N SER A 125 7.69 -3.95 -10.27
CA SER A 125 6.34 -3.97 -9.70
C SER A 125 6.07 -2.64 -8.99
N THR A 126 4.87 -2.08 -9.20
CA THR A 126 4.46 -0.79 -8.62
C THR A 126 3.26 -0.97 -7.70
N PHE A 127 3.23 -0.19 -6.62
CA PHE A 127 2.19 -0.21 -5.60
C PHE A 127 1.72 1.22 -5.35
N GLN A 128 0.48 1.51 -5.73
CA GLN A 128 -0.11 2.84 -5.68
C GLN A 128 -1.23 2.91 -4.64
N PRO A 129 -1.28 3.95 -3.79
CA PRO A 129 -2.43 4.18 -2.93
C PRO A 129 -3.65 4.59 -3.75
N SER A 130 -4.84 4.31 -3.23
CA SER A 130 -6.11 4.69 -3.88
C SER A 130 -6.15 6.19 -4.19
N GLY A 131 -6.44 6.52 -5.46
CA GLY A 131 -6.44 7.88 -5.96
C GLY A 131 -5.06 8.52 -6.13
N GLY A 132 -3.98 7.75 -6.03
CA GLY A 132 -2.62 8.16 -6.42
C GLY A 132 -2.45 8.19 -7.93
N SER A 133 -1.45 8.95 -8.39
CA SER A 133 -1.02 8.98 -9.80
C SER A 133 0.14 8.01 -10.05
N ALA A 134 0.58 7.88 -11.30
CA ALA A 134 1.75 7.09 -11.69
C ALA A 134 3.08 7.59 -11.06
N THR A 135 3.07 8.76 -10.43
CA THR A 135 4.20 9.36 -9.69
C THR A 135 3.91 9.44 -8.19
N CYS A 136 2.99 8.60 -7.70
CA CYS A 136 2.68 8.40 -6.29
C CYS A 136 2.67 6.90 -6.00
N GLU A 137 3.86 6.29 -5.96
CA GLU A 137 3.98 4.84 -5.88
C GLU A 137 5.26 4.37 -5.19
N ALA A 138 5.21 3.16 -4.61
CA ALA A 138 6.39 2.40 -4.26
C ALA A 138 6.72 1.44 -5.41
N ARG A 139 7.99 1.34 -5.79
CA ARG A 139 8.50 0.49 -6.87
C ARG A 139 9.41 -0.58 -6.32
N TYR A 140 9.25 -1.78 -6.81
CA TYR A 140 10.11 -2.92 -6.53
C TYR A 140 10.73 -3.46 -7.81
N VAL A 141 12.04 -3.56 -7.88
CA VAL A 141 12.78 -4.11 -9.02
C VAL A 141 13.16 -5.56 -8.73
N ALA A 142 12.53 -6.52 -9.41
CA ALA A 142 12.69 -7.94 -9.13
C ALA A 142 14.12 -8.47 -9.40
N ALA A 143 14.85 -7.86 -10.33
CA ALA A 143 16.22 -8.28 -10.68
C ALA A 143 17.26 -7.98 -9.57
N THR A 144 17.03 -6.93 -8.77
CA THR A 144 18.00 -6.43 -7.79
C THR A 144 17.46 -6.41 -6.37
N GLY A 145 16.17 -6.65 -6.17
CA GLY A 145 15.50 -6.46 -4.90
C GLY A 145 15.37 -5.00 -4.45
N ALA A 146 15.75 -4.05 -5.32
CA ALA A 146 15.74 -2.63 -4.98
C ALA A 146 14.29 -2.11 -4.80
N VAL A 147 14.10 -1.27 -3.78
CA VAL A 147 12.83 -0.61 -3.50
C VAL A 147 13.03 0.90 -3.50
N THR A 148 12.30 1.59 -4.36
CA THR A 148 12.29 3.05 -4.49
C THR A 148 10.89 3.61 -4.29
N THR A 149 10.77 4.90 -4.02
CA THR A 149 9.48 5.61 -3.91
C THR A 149 9.46 6.80 -4.83
N ASP A 150 8.32 7.08 -5.42
CA ASP A 150 8.02 8.33 -6.11
C ASP A 150 6.80 8.96 -5.43
N VAL A 151 6.95 10.15 -4.91
CA VAL A 151 5.92 10.89 -4.18
C VAL A 151 5.70 12.29 -4.76
N SER A 152 6.19 12.53 -5.97
CA SER A 152 6.21 13.87 -6.60
C SER A 152 4.83 14.38 -6.97
N ALA A 153 3.84 13.51 -7.13
CA ALA A 153 2.46 13.89 -7.46
C ALA A 153 1.43 13.06 -6.66
N CYS A 154 1.66 12.90 -5.36
CA CYS A 154 0.67 12.39 -4.44
C CYS A 154 -0.36 13.46 -4.10
#